data_39ef9abf9414a72739030811d8d96b6c
#
_entry.id   39ef9abf9414a72739030811d8d96b6c
#
_cell.length_a   1.000
_cell.length_b   1.000
_cell.length_c   1.000
_cell.angle_alpha   90.00
_cell.angle_beta   90.00
_cell.angle_gamma   90.00
#
_symmetry.space_group_name_H-M   'P 1'
#
loop_
_entity.id
_entity.type
_entity.pdbx_description
1 polymer ?
#
loop_
_entity_poly.entity_id
_entity_poly.type
_entity_poly.pdbx_seq_one_letter_code
_entity_poly.pdbx_strand_id
1 'polypeptide(L)'
;SIGSEICRQVLSLKPKKLILLENSESSLYQIEQELIAINKFDIEIHPIIASVRDKKKLQSIFNFHKVQTIYHAAAYKHVPLVESNKAQGVLNNSMGTMLAVEAAISEKVETFVLISTDKAVRPTSTMGASKRVAELVLQALSKHSHNTCLTMVRFGNVLDSSGSVIPLFKKQIKKGGPITITDVRMERFFMTIPEAVELVIQAGAMGKGGDVFVLDMGSPVKIYDLAIKMIKLSGLQLLDVNNPNGDIEIIYTGLRPGEKLYEELLVGDTSSNTENKLIMRATEDMIEWINLKPLLDELNEACICLLYTSDAADDLLCVDL
;
A
#
# COMPACT_ATOMS: atom_id res chain seq x y z
N SER A 1 1.22 8.33 -4.36
CA SER A 1 2.64 7.90 -4.58
C SER A 1 2.69 6.68 -5.54
N ILE A 2 2.49 5.44 -5.03
CA ILE A 2 2.60 4.23 -5.88
C ILE A 2 1.57 4.23 -7.01
N GLY A 3 0.29 4.46 -6.73
CA GLY A 3 -0.75 4.49 -7.77
C GLY A 3 -0.47 5.51 -8.88
N SER A 4 -0.03 6.72 -8.52
CA SER A 4 0.33 7.75 -9.50
C SER A 4 1.52 7.33 -10.35
N GLU A 5 2.53 6.68 -9.77
CA GLU A 5 3.69 6.20 -10.52
C GLU A 5 3.32 5.02 -11.45
N ILE A 6 2.45 4.12 -10.99
CA ILE A 6 1.89 3.08 -11.87
C ILE A 6 1.23 3.73 -13.10
N CYS A 7 0.43 4.78 -12.91
CA CYS A 7 -0.20 5.48 -14.02
C CYS A 7 0.82 6.06 -15.00
N ARG A 8 1.92 6.68 -14.52
CA ARG A 8 3.00 7.23 -15.38
C ARG A 8 3.68 6.15 -16.21
N GLN A 9 4.06 5.06 -15.56
CA GLN A 9 4.77 3.97 -16.24
C GLN A 9 3.86 3.20 -17.20
N VAL A 10 2.60 2.92 -16.79
CA VAL A 10 1.62 2.27 -17.67
C VAL A 10 1.33 3.17 -18.88
N LEU A 11 1.23 4.49 -18.73
CA LEU A 11 1.06 5.42 -19.88
C LEU A 11 2.20 5.25 -20.89
N SER A 12 3.44 5.06 -20.44
CA SER A 12 4.59 4.85 -21.33
C SER A 12 4.56 3.52 -22.09
N LEU A 13 3.80 2.54 -21.61
CA LEU A 13 3.56 1.25 -22.29
C LEU A 13 2.49 1.34 -23.39
N LYS A 14 1.91 2.52 -23.60
CA LYS A 14 0.95 2.83 -24.67
C LYS A 14 -0.31 1.96 -24.65
N PRO A 15 -1.03 1.87 -23.52
CA PRO A 15 -2.32 1.21 -23.49
C PRO A 15 -3.31 1.96 -24.41
N LYS A 16 -4.34 1.29 -24.88
CA LYS A 16 -5.41 1.96 -25.63
C LYS A 16 -6.18 2.96 -24.75
N LYS A 17 -6.42 2.60 -23.49
CA LYS A 17 -7.12 3.42 -22.49
C LYS A 17 -6.44 3.28 -21.14
N LEU A 18 -6.44 4.36 -20.36
CA LEU A 18 -6.00 4.37 -18.97
C LEU A 18 -7.14 4.89 -18.09
N ILE A 19 -7.65 4.04 -17.21
CA ILE A 19 -8.73 4.39 -16.28
C ILE A 19 -8.11 4.74 -14.94
N LEU A 20 -8.36 5.95 -14.47
CA LEU A 20 -7.91 6.44 -13.17
C LEU A 20 -9.08 6.36 -12.19
N LEU A 21 -9.05 5.43 -11.24
CA LEU A 21 -10.10 5.29 -10.24
C LEU A 21 -9.58 5.73 -8.88
N GLU A 22 -10.16 6.78 -8.33
CA GLU A 22 -9.75 7.38 -7.05
C GLU A 22 -10.99 7.94 -6.33
N ASN A 23 -11.00 7.90 -5.00
CA ASN A 23 -12.09 8.48 -4.21
C ASN A 23 -11.82 9.93 -3.78
N SER A 24 -10.58 10.38 -3.83
CA SER A 24 -10.17 11.76 -3.56
C SER A 24 -10.16 12.57 -4.86
N GLU A 25 -11.13 13.50 -5.00
CA GLU A 25 -11.21 14.41 -6.14
C GLU A 25 -9.88 15.13 -6.40
N SER A 26 -9.29 15.72 -5.36
CA SER A 26 -8.04 16.49 -5.49
C SER A 26 -6.87 15.64 -5.98
N SER A 27 -6.76 14.40 -5.48
CA SER A 27 -5.71 13.47 -5.92
C SER A 27 -5.92 13.02 -7.36
N LEU A 28 -7.18 12.78 -7.74
CA LEU A 28 -7.55 12.40 -9.11
C LEU A 28 -7.23 13.51 -10.09
N TYR A 29 -7.65 14.74 -9.78
CA TYR A 29 -7.36 15.92 -10.60
C TYR A 29 -5.86 16.13 -10.80
N GLN A 30 -5.07 16.04 -9.74
CA GLN A 30 -3.62 16.25 -9.83
C GLN A 30 -2.96 15.25 -10.79
N ILE A 31 -3.27 13.95 -10.66
CA ILE A 31 -2.65 12.93 -11.51
C ILE A 31 -3.19 13.01 -12.95
N GLU A 32 -4.45 13.33 -13.16
CA GLU A 32 -5.03 13.54 -14.49
C GLU A 32 -4.28 14.66 -15.22
N GLN A 33 -4.15 15.85 -14.63
CA GLN A 33 -3.46 16.99 -15.23
C GLN A 33 -2.00 16.67 -15.58
N GLU A 34 -1.33 15.95 -14.68
CA GLU A 34 0.03 15.51 -14.92
C GLU A 34 0.14 14.55 -16.12
N LEU A 35 -0.75 13.54 -16.17
CA LEU A 35 -0.74 12.55 -17.25
C LEU A 35 -1.11 13.17 -18.60
N ILE A 36 -2.05 14.10 -18.63
CA ILE A 36 -2.39 14.84 -19.85
C ILE A 36 -1.15 15.60 -20.38
N ALA A 37 -0.40 16.25 -19.48
CA ALA A 37 0.79 17.02 -19.86
C ALA A 37 1.91 16.16 -20.46
N ILE A 38 2.03 14.88 -20.06
CA ILE A 38 3.06 13.96 -20.53
C ILE A 38 2.56 12.96 -21.59
N ASN A 39 1.26 12.97 -21.92
CA ASN A 39 0.64 12.05 -22.88
C ASN A 39 1.04 12.38 -24.32
N LYS A 40 2.15 11.80 -24.79
CA LYS A 40 2.67 11.99 -26.14
C LYS A 40 2.05 11.06 -27.19
N PHE A 41 1.21 10.12 -26.78
CA PHE A 41 0.71 9.03 -27.63
C PHE A 41 -0.80 9.09 -27.86
N ASP A 42 -1.46 10.16 -27.44
CA ASP A 42 -2.90 10.37 -27.57
C ASP A 42 -3.75 9.22 -26.95
N ILE A 43 -3.29 8.74 -25.77
CA ILE A 43 -3.96 7.67 -25.03
C ILE A 43 -5.23 8.25 -24.39
N GLU A 44 -6.34 7.54 -24.49
CA GLU A 44 -7.57 7.90 -23.80
C GLU A 44 -7.41 7.76 -22.27
N ILE A 45 -7.47 8.89 -21.55
CA ILE A 45 -7.39 8.92 -20.08
C ILE A 45 -8.78 9.18 -19.52
N HIS A 46 -9.28 8.30 -18.65
CA HIS A 46 -10.62 8.39 -18.07
C HIS A 46 -10.53 8.52 -16.53
N PRO A 47 -10.66 9.74 -15.97
CA PRO A 47 -10.71 9.94 -14.52
C PRO A 47 -12.10 9.57 -13.99
N ILE A 48 -12.17 8.75 -12.95
CA ILE A 48 -13.43 8.29 -12.36
C ILE A 48 -13.35 8.42 -10.82
N ILE A 49 -14.23 9.24 -10.25
CA ILE A 49 -14.40 9.30 -8.80
C ILE A 49 -15.26 8.11 -8.37
N ALA A 50 -14.66 7.17 -7.66
CA ALA A 50 -15.36 6.02 -7.10
C ALA A 50 -14.60 5.40 -5.92
N SER A 51 -15.34 4.70 -5.04
CA SER A 51 -14.77 3.92 -3.96
C SER A 51 -14.60 2.47 -4.39
N VAL A 52 -13.50 1.84 -3.97
CA VAL A 52 -13.28 0.38 -4.14
C VAL A 52 -14.30 -0.46 -3.36
N ARG A 53 -15.07 0.15 -2.46
CA ARG A 53 -16.15 -0.48 -1.70
C ARG A 53 -17.49 -0.53 -2.46
N ASP A 54 -17.60 0.14 -3.60
CA ASP A 54 -18.80 0.12 -4.45
C ASP A 54 -18.66 -0.91 -5.57
N LYS A 55 -18.97 -2.16 -5.26
CA LYS A 55 -18.89 -3.28 -6.19
C LYS A 55 -19.69 -3.05 -7.48
N LYS A 56 -20.91 -2.51 -7.37
CA LYS A 56 -21.77 -2.28 -8.54
C LYS A 56 -21.17 -1.23 -9.48
N LYS A 57 -20.62 -0.16 -8.90
CA LYS A 57 -19.93 0.87 -9.68
C LYS A 57 -18.69 0.30 -10.36
N LEU A 58 -17.89 -0.51 -9.66
CA LEU A 58 -16.71 -1.18 -10.22
C LEU A 58 -17.09 -2.10 -11.39
N GLN A 59 -18.10 -2.95 -11.24
CA GLN A 59 -18.60 -3.81 -12.32
C GLN A 59 -19.01 -2.99 -13.55
N SER A 60 -19.77 -1.91 -13.35
CA SER A 60 -20.18 -1.02 -14.43
C SER A 60 -18.97 -0.42 -15.17
N ILE A 61 -17.95 0.05 -14.45
CA ILE A 61 -16.71 0.61 -15.00
C ILE A 61 -15.95 -0.45 -15.79
N PHE A 62 -15.72 -1.62 -15.20
CA PHE A 62 -14.93 -2.69 -15.83
C PHE A 62 -15.62 -3.19 -17.11
N ASN A 63 -16.93 -3.35 -17.07
CA ASN A 63 -17.72 -3.73 -18.24
C ASN A 63 -17.71 -2.67 -19.34
N PHE A 64 -18.00 -1.41 -18.99
CA PHE A 64 -18.10 -0.33 -19.97
C PHE A 64 -16.76 -0.07 -20.68
N HIS A 65 -15.68 -0.04 -19.95
CA HIS A 65 -14.35 0.23 -20.51
C HIS A 65 -13.64 -1.02 -21.04
N LYS A 66 -14.22 -2.22 -20.84
CA LYS A 66 -13.59 -3.51 -21.19
C LYS A 66 -12.18 -3.63 -20.60
N VAL A 67 -12.10 -3.41 -19.26
CA VAL A 67 -10.84 -3.41 -18.53
C VAL A 67 -10.17 -4.78 -18.61
N GLN A 68 -8.90 -4.81 -18.99
CA GLN A 68 -8.11 -6.04 -19.10
C GLN A 68 -7.17 -6.23 -17.91
N THR A 69 -6.58 -5.14 -17.40
CA THR A 69 -5.61 -5.20 -16.30
C THR A 69 -5.95 -4.19 -15.21
N ILE A 70 -5.91 -4.62 -13.96
CA ILE A 70 -6.12 -3.78 -12.79
C ILE A 70 -4.88 -3.82 -11.90
N TYR A 71 -4.35 -2.64 -11.56
CA TYR A 71 -3.38 -2.45 -10.49
C TYR A 71 -4.09 -1.85 -9.28
N HIS A 72 -4.32 -2.67 -8.25
CA HIS A 72 -5.07 -2.28 -7.07
C HIS A 72 -4.14 -1.73 -5.98
N ALA A 73 -3.97 -0.39 -5.96
CA ALA A 73 -3.14 0.33 -5.00
C ALA A 73 -3.96 1.08 -3.93
N ALA A 74 -5.28 0.97 -3.95
CA ALA A 74 -6.19 1.64 -3.02
C ALA A 74 -6.11 0.98 -1.63
N ALA A 75 -5.47 1.65 -0.66
CA ALA A 75 -5.38 1.18 0.72
C ALA A 75 -5.03 2.32 1.68
N TYR A 76 -5.52 2.24 2.91
CA TYR A 76 -5.01 3.03 4.02
C TYR A 76 -3.72 2.39 4.53
N LYS A 77 -2.62 3.14 4.55
CA LYS A 77 -1.27 2.62 4.82
C LYS A 77 -0.63 3.13 6.13
N HIS A 78 -1.15 4.22 6.70
CA HIS A 78 -0.58 4.81 7.90
C HIS A 78 -0.96 4.01 9.14
N VAL A 79 0.00 3.23 9.70
CA VAL A 79 -0.24 2.34 10.84
C VAL A 79 -0.93 3.06 11.99
N PRO A 80 -0.47 4.23 12.52
CA PRO A 80 -1.13 4.87 13.65
C PRO A 80 -2.57 5.32 13.35
N LEU A 81 -2.84 5.80 12.12
CA LEU A 81 -4.19 6.20 11.74
C LEU A 81 -5.13 5.00 11.62
N VAL A 82 -4.65 3.88 11.08
CA VAL A 82 -5.47 2.67 10.97
C VAL A 82 -5.69 2.04 12.34
N GLU A 83 -4.72 2.09 13.26
CA GLU A 83 -4.93 1.64 14.65
C GLU A 83 -6.02 2.44 15.38
N SER A 84 -6.12 3.73 15.11
CA SER A 84 -7.18 4.59 15.65
C SER A 84 -8.51 4.45 14.90
N ASN A 85 -8.51 3.83 13.70
CA ASN A 85 -9.68 3.69 12.82
C ASN A 85 -9.78 2.26 12.27
N LYS A 86 -9.76 1.26 13.15
CA LYS A 86 -9.63 -0.16 12.79
C LYS A 86 -10.71 -0.63 11.82
N ALA A 87 -11.97 -0.34 12.09
CA ALA A 87 -13.09 -0.72 11.23
C ALA A 87 -12.94 -0.15 9.82
N GLN A 88 -12.59 1.15 9.68
CA GLN A 88 -12.38 1.77 8.38
C GLN A 88 -11.18 1.16 7.64
N GLY A 89 -10.11 0.81 8.38
CA GLY A 89 -8.95 0.10 7.81
C GLY A 89 -9.33 -1.24 7.20
N VAL A 90 -10.08 -2.05 7.93
CA VAL A 90 -10.57 -3.37 7.48
C VAL A 90 -11.55 -3.22 6.32
N LEU A 91 -12.55 -2.36 6.43
CA LEU A 91 -13.56 -2.15 5.38
C LEU A 91 -12.94 -1.66 4.08
N ASN A 92 -11.93 -0.80 4.13
CA ASN A 92 -11.27 -0.31 2.92
C ASN A 92 -10.27 -1.33 2.37
N ASN A 93 -9.33 -1.81 3.20
CA ASN A 93 -8.21 -2.61 2.73
C ASN A 93 -8.59 -4.06 2.45
N SER A 94 -9.43 -4.67 3.30
CA SER A 94 -9.82 -6.07 3.16
C SER A 94 -11.11 -6.21 2.34
N MET A 95 -12.21 -5.60 2.80
CA MET A 95 -13.52 -5.73 2.14
C MET A 95 -13.53 -5.02 0.78
N GLY A 96 -12.93 -3.81 0.69
CA GLY A 96 -12.79 -3.10 -0.58
C GLY A 96 -11.99 -3.89 -1.61
N THR A 97 -10.91 -4.56 -1.21
CA THR A 97 -10.16 -5.47 -2.09
C THR A 97 -11.00 -6.67 -2.50
N MET A 98 -11.72 -7.31 -1.57
CA MET A 98 -12.62 -8.43 -1.89
C MET A 98 -13.65 -8.03 -2.94
N LEU A 99 -14.33 -6.91 -2.75
CA LEU A 99 -15.35 -6.41 -3.67
C LEU A 99 -14.78 -6.06 -5.05
N ALA A 100 -13.56 -5.49 -5.09
CA ALA A 100 -12.88 -5.18 -6.33
C ALA A 100 -12.47 -6.45 -7.10
N VAL A 101 -11.96 -7.48 -6.41
CA VAL A 101 -11.61 -8.78 -7.01
C VAL A 101 -12.85 -9.50 -7.52
N GLU A 102 -13.92 -9.55 -6.73
CA GLU A 102 -15.19 -10.16 -7.17
C GLU A 102 -15.77 -9.44 -8.40
N ALA A 103 -15.69 -8.10 -8.45
CA ALA A 103 -16.09 -7.33 -9.62
C ALA A 103 -15.21 -7.65 -10.84
N ALA A 104 -13.89 -7.77 -10.65
CA ALA A 104 -12.96 -8.12 -11.73
C ALA A 104 -13.26 -9.53 -12.30
N ILE A 105 -13.48 -10.51 -11.44
CA ILE A 105 -13.83 -11.88 -11.85
C ILE A 105 -15.16 -11.91 -12.62
N SER A 106 -16.21 -11.22 -12.12
CA SER A 106 -17.52 -11.19 -12.76
C SER A 106 -17.47 -10.57 -14.17
N GLU A 107 -16.63 -9.56 -14.37
CA GLU A 107 -16.46 -8.86 -15.65
C GLU A 107 -15.32 -9.45 -16.50
N LYS A 108 -14.74 -10.59 -16.07
CA LYS A 108 -13.70 -11.34 -16.80
C LYS A 108 -12.45 -10.50 -17.11
N VAL A 109 -12.04 -9.65 -16.16
CA VAL A 109 -10.76 -8.92 -16.23
C VAL A 109 -9.63 -9.94 -16.29
N GLU A 110 -8.69 -9.79 -17.21
CA GLU A 110 -7.63 -10.79 -17.45
C GLU A 110 -6.62 -10.84 -16.30
N THR A 111 -6.22 -9.67 -15.78
CA THR A 111 -5.18 -9.58 -14.75
C THR A 111 -5.56 -8.61 -13.63
N PHE A 112 -5.41 -9.05 -12.40
CA PHE A 112 -5.58 -8.22 -11.20
C PHE A 112 -4.34 -8.31 -10.32
N VAL A 113 -3.64 -7.19 -10.13
CA VAL A 113 -2.41 -7.09 -9.35
C VAL A 113 -2.67 -6.30 -8.07
N LEU A 114 -2.61 -6.97 -6.92
CA LEU A 114 -2.72 -6.31 -5.61
C LEU A 114 -1.36 -5.77 -5.17
N ILE A 115 -1.29 -4.49 -4.88
CA ILE A 115 -0.15 -3.88 -4.20
C ILE A 115 -0.24 -4.22 -2.71
N SER A 116 0.72 -5.01 -2.23
CA SER A 116 0.82 -5.41 -0.82
C SER A 116 2.07 -4.82 -0.14
N THR A 117 2.44 -5.33 1.02
CA THR A 117 3.48 -4.75 1.87
C THR A 117 4.16 -5.84 2.70
N ASP A 118 5.41 -5.58 3.12
CA ASP A 118 6.15 -6.33 4.13
C ASP A 118 5.38 -6.46 5.46
N LYS A 119 4.53 -5.49 5.79
CA LYS A 119 3.73 -5.47 7.03
C LYS A 119 2.58 -6.49 7.05
N ALA A 120 2.26 -7.12 5.91
CA ALA A 120 1.35 -8.25 5.82
C ALA A 120 2.00 -9.57 6.31
N VAL A 121 3.33 -9.61 6.43
CA VAL A 121 4.09 -10.75 6.97
C VAL A 121 4.04 -10.71 8.49
N ARG A 122 3.52 -11.76 9.15
CA ARG A 122 3.35 -11.83 10.61
C ARG A 122 2.86 -10.50 11.20
N PRO A 123 1.67 -10.02 10.82
CA PRO A 123 1.21 -8.67 11.10
C PRO A 123 1.08 -8.41 12.61
N THR A 124 1.60 -7.27 13.07
CA THR A 124 1.49 -6.77 14.45
C THR A 124 0.56 -5.56 14.55
N SER A 125 0.03 -5.10 13.42
CA SER A 125 -0.86 -3.95 13.32
C SER A 125 -2.12 -4.30 12.55
N THR A 126 -3.21 -3.57 12.83
CA THR A 126 -4.48 -3.68 12.08
C THR A 126 -4.27 -3.41 10.59
N MET A 127 -3.40 -2.44 10.25
CA MET A 127 -3.08 -2.16 8.84
C MET A 127 -2.42 -3.38 8.17
N GLY A 128 -1.41 -3.98 8.80
CA GLY A 128 -0.76 -5.18 8.28
C GLY A 128 -1.72 -6.36 8.18
N ALA A 129 -2.53 -6.60 9.23
CA ALA A 129 -3.56 -7.65 9.24
C ALA A 129 -4.59 -7.46 8.13
N SER A 130 -5.08 -6.22 7.92
CA SER A 130 -6.03 -5.93 6.84
C SER A 130 -5.46 -6.20 5.44
N LYS A 131 -4.17 -5.96 5.23
CA LYS A 131 -3.48 -6.29 3.99
C LYS A 131 -3.27 -7.79 3.84
N ARG A 132 -2.96 -8.52 4.94
CA ARG A 132 -2.86 -9.99 4.89
C ARG A 132 -4.21 -10.63 4.56
N VAL A 133 -5.31 -10.14 5.13
CA VAL A 133 -6.66 -10.59 4.77
C VAL A 133 -6.94 -10.36 3.28
N ALA A 134 -6.56 -9.21 2.73
CA ALA A 134 -6.68 -8.94 1.29
C ALA A 134 -5.89 -9.96 0.44
N GLU A 135 -4.67 -10.34 0.85
CA GLU A 135 -3.88 -11.38 0.17
C GLU A 135 -4.58 -12.76 0.24
N LEU A 136 -5.09 -13.15 1.41
CA LEU A 136 -5.84 -14.41 1.57
C LEU A 136 -7.06 -14.47 0.66
N VAL A 137 -7.77 -13.35 0.48
CA VAL A 137 -8.89 -13.26 -0.48
C VAL A 137 -8.44 -13.56 -1.90
N LEU A 138 -7.35 -12.95 -2.36
CA LEU A 138 -6.85 -13.21 -3.72
C LEU A 138 -6.38 -14.66 -3.87
N GLN A 139 -5.65 -15.21 -2.89
CA GLN A 139 -5.21 -16.60 -2.91
C GLN A 139 -6.40 -17.58 -2.98
N ALA A 140 -7.41 -17.37 -2.13
CA ALA A 140 -8.60 -18.21 -2.09
C ALA A 140 -9.40 -18.16 -3.39
N LEU A 141 -9.62 -16.95 -3.93
CA LEU A 141 -10.40 -16.76 -5.16
C LEU A 141 -9.64 -17.18 -6.42
N SER A 142 -8.30 -17.18 -6.41
CA SER A 142 -7.51 -17.61 -7.57
C SER A 142 -7.76 -19.06 -7.96
N LYS A 143 -8.09 -19.93 -7.02
CA LYS A 143 -8.46 -21.33 -7.29
C LYS A 143 -9.81 -21.50 -8.00
N HIS A 144 -10.68 -20.51 -7.89
CA HIS A 144 -12.01 -20.52 -8.47
C HIS A 144 -12.13 -19.61 -9.70
N SER A 145 -11.10 -18.82 -10.00
CA SER A 145 -11.07 -17.89 -11.14
C SER A 145 -10.26 -18.50 -12.28
N HIS A 146 -10.95 -18.90 -13.34
CA HIS A 146 -10.30 -19.43 -14.54
C HIS A 146 -9.96 -18.37 -15.58
N ASN A 147 -10.56 -17.19 -15.49
CA ASN A 147 -10.43 -16.12 -16.50
C ASN A 147 -9.66 -14.89 -16.00
N THR A 148 -9.45 -14.76 -14.67
CA THR A 148 -8.76 -13.64 -14.06
C THR A 148 -7.53 -14.14 -13.32
N CYS A 149 -6.35 -13.73 -13.76
CA CYS A 149 -5.11 -13.99 -13.06
C CYS A 149 -4.99 -13.05 -11.85
N LEU A 150 -5.09 -13.58 -10.65
CA LEU A 150 -4.98 -12.83 -9.40
C LEU A 150 -3.56 -12.94 -8.85
N THR A 151 -2.88 -11.82 -8.72
CA THR A 151 -1.47 -11.75 -8.30
C THR A 151 -1.30 -10.67 -7.25
N MET A 152 -0.37 -10.84 -6.34
CA MET A 152 -0.04 -9.84 -5.34
C MET A 152 1.47 -9.62 -5.26
N VAL A 153 1.87 -8.37 -4.95
CA VAL A 153 3.28 -7.98 -4.89
C VAL A 153 3.56 -7.29 -3.57
N ARG A 154 4.46 -7.85 -2.79
CA ARG A 154 4.95 -7.31 -1.52
C ARG A 154 6.25 -6.57 -1.72
N PHE A 155 6.37 -5.42 -1.09
CA PHE A 155 7.62 -4.69 -0.95
C PHE A 155 7.62 -3.86 0.33
N GLY A 156 8.80 -3.42 0.75
CA GLY A 156 8.99 -2.62 1.95
C GLY A 156 8.66 -1.14 1.74
N ASN A 157 9.42 -0.26 2.41
CA ASN A 157 9.17 1.17 2.28
C ASN A 157 9.72 1.71 0.96
N VAL A 158 9.02 2.70 0.41
CA VAL A 158 9.51 3.44 -0.75
C VAL A 158 9.92 4.85 -0.35
N LEU A 159 11.04 5.32 -0.92
CA LEU A 159 11.63 6.61 -0.61
C LEU A 159 10.67 7.75 -1.01
N ASP A 160 10.61 8.79 -0.17
CA ASP A 160 9.87 10.04 -0.42
C ASP A 160 8.35 9.87 -0.67
N SER A 161 7.78 8.75 -0.21
CA SER A 161 6.33 8.55 -0.27
C SER A 161 5.59 9.47 0.72
N SER A 162 4.37 9.88 0.35
CA SER A 162 3.54 10.78 1.18
C SER A 162 3.40 10.27 2.61
N GLY A 163 3.67 11.14 3.60
CA GLY A 163 3.60 10.82 5.02
C GLY A 163 4.66 9.85 5.53
N SER A 164 5.73 9.57 4.77
CA SER A 164 6.84 8.72 5.20
C SER A 164 7.90 9.50 5.99
N VAL A 165 8.91 8.77 6.47
CA VAL A 165 9.96 9.30 7.34
C VAL A 165 10.82 10.38 6.65
N ILE A 166 11.11 10.26 5.36
CA ILE A 166 11.94 11.23 4.64
C ILE A 166 11.29 12.62 4.54
N PRO A 167 10.03 12.78 4.08
CA PRO A 167 9.33 14.05 4.14
C PRO A 167 9.21 14.63 5.56
N LEU A 168 9.04 13.77 6.57
CA LEU A 168 9.02 14.19 7.97
C LEU A 168 10.35 14.80 8.37
N PHE A 169 11.46 14.11 8.13
CA PHE A 169 12.81 14.59 8.46
C PHE A 169 13.16 15.88 7.70
N LYS A 170 12.85 15.96 6.39
CA LYS A 170 13.00 17.21 5.61
C LYS A 170 12.27 18.38 6.27
N LYS A 171 11.02 18.17 6.72
CA LYS A 171 10.23 19.20 7.40
C LYS A 171 10.82 19.59 8.76
N GLN A 172 11.29 18.62 9.53
CA GLN A 172 11.91 18.86 10.83
C GLN A 172 13.25 19.62 10.69
N ILE A 173 14.12 19.20 9.78
CA ILE A 173 15.39 19.89 9.48
C ILE A 173 15.12 21.34 9.05
N LYS A 174 14.16 21.57 8.14
CA LYS A 174 13.79 22.92 7.70
C LYS A 174 13.32 23.84 8.83
N LYS A 175 12.79 23.24 9.93
CA LYS A 175 12.33 23.98 11.12
C LYS A 175 13.44 24.20 12.16
N GLY A 176 14.67 23.71 11.94
CA GLY A 176 15.75 23.76 12.91
C GLY A 176 15.76 22.59 13.90
N GLY A 177 15.03 21.51 13.61
CA GLY A 177 14.95 20.33 14.45
C GLY A 177 13.87 20.40 15.55
N PRO A 178 13.87 19.47 16.52
CA PRO A 178 14.66 18.24 16.48
C PRO A 178 14.13 17.23 15.45
N ILE A 179 14.97 16.29 15.01
CA ILE A 179 14.51 15.11 14.30
C ILE A 179 13.97 14.10 15.32
N THR A 180 12.80 13.51 15.02
CA THR A 180 12.18 12.50 15.89
C THR A 180 12.30 11.12 15.29
N ILE A 181 12.84 10.15 16.03
CA ILE A 181 12.86 8.73 15.69
C ILE A 181 12.24 7.92 16.82
N THR A 182 11.68 6.77 16.50
CA THR A 182 10.97 5.95 17.49
C THR A 182 11.91 5.10 18.33
N ASP A 183 12.94 4.50 17.71
CA ASP A 183 13.98 3.70 18.40
C ASP A 183 15.26 3.70 17.57
N VAL A 184 16.42 3.73 18.24
CA VAL A 184 17.75 3.73 17.60
C VAL A 184 18.02 2.46 16.79
N ARG A 185 17.41 1.33 17.19
CA ARG A 185 17.54 0.01 16.56
C ARG A 185 16.66 -0.17 15.33
N MET A 186 15.73 0.77 15.08
CA MET A 186 14.75 0.63 14.01
C MET A 186 15.41 0.55 12.64
N GLU A 187 15.09 -0.48 11.90
CA GLU A 187 15.55 -0.72 10.53
C GLU A 187 14.38 -0.84 9.58
N ARG A 188 14.58 -0.36 8.34
CA ARG A 188 13.59 -0.48 7.26
C ARG A 188 14.28 -0.77 5.93
N PHE A 189 13.61 -1.54 5.09
CA PHE A 189 14.00 -1.69 3.70
C PHE A 189 13.52 -0.48 2.91
N PHE A 190 14.33 -0.03 1.94
CA PHE A 190 13.99 1.09 1.07
C PHE A 190 14.27 0.78 -0.39
N MET A 191 13.36 1.23 -1.24
CA MET A 191 13.48 1.22 -2.69
C MET A 191 12.96 2.54 -3.25
N THR A 192 13.37 2.94 -4.43
CA THR A 192 12.76 4.11 -5.08
C THR A 192 11.35 3.78 -5.58
N ILE A 193 10.47 4.78 -5.66
CA ILE A 193 9.10 4.58 -6.16
C ILE A 193 9.10 4.08 -7.61
N PRO A 194 9.89 4.67 -8.55
CA PRO A 194 9.95 4.18 -9.93
C PRO A 194 10.40 2.73 -10.05
N GLU A 195 11.44 2.34 -9.31
CA GLU A 195 11.96 0.97 -9.29
C GLU A 195 10.92 -0.03 -8.77
N ALA A 196 10.28 0.28 -7.64
CA ALA A 196 9.22 -0.58 -7.07
C ALA A 196 8.07 -0.78 -8.08
N VAL A 197 7.67 0.27 -8.78
CA VAL A 197 6.56 0.20 -9.74
C VAL A 197 6.95 -0.58 -10.99
N GLU A 198 8.16 -0.40 -11.50
CA GLU A 198 8.67 -1.19 -12.62
C GLU A 198 8.63 -2.69 -12.30
N LEU A 199 9.11 -3.07 -11.12
CA LEU A 199 9.09 -4.47 -10.68
C LEU A 199 7.66 -4.97 -10.42
N VAL A 200 6.75 -4.14 -9.94
CA VAL A 200 5.31 -4.48 -9.80
C VAL A 200 4.68 -4.78 -11.16
N ILE A 201 4.95 -3.98 -12.18
CA ILE A 201 4.42 -4.20 -13.54
C ILE A 201 4.97 -5.52 -14.10
N GLN A 202 6.27 -5.78 -13.93
CA GLN A 202 6.90 -7.03 -14.37
C GLN A 202 6.33 -8.24 -13.60
N ALA A 203 6.17 -8.15 -12.28
CA ALA A 203 5.56 -9.20 -11.47
C ALA A 203 4.13 -9.52 -11.93
N GLY A 204 3.34 -8.48 -12.22
CA GLY A 204 1.99 -8.64 -12.78
C GLY A 204 1.97 -9.42 -14.10
N ALA A 205 2.94 -9.19 -14.97
CA ALA A 205 3.08 -9.92 -16.25
C ALA A 205 3.53 -11.38 -16.07
N MET A 206 4.23 -11.71 -14.98
CA MET A 206 4.69 -13.08 -14.68
C MET A 206 3.68 -13.92 -13.88
N GLY A 207 2.58 -13.32 -13.43
CA GLY A 207 1.57 -13.99 -12.61
C GLY A 207 0.91 -15.17 -13.32
N LYS A 208 0.65 -16.25 -12.57
CA LYS A 208 -0.06 -17.45 -13.02
C LYS A 208 -1.37 -17.70 -12.24
N GLY A 209 -1.63 -16.84 -11.25
CA GLY A 209 -2.78 -16.91 -10.35
C GLY A 209 -2.44 -17.46 -8.96
N GLY A 210 -2.79 -16.69 -7.93
CA GLY A 210 -2.47 -17.00 -6.53
C GLY A 210 -1.04 -16.68 -6.11
N ASP A 211 -0.23 -16.11 -7.01
CA ASP A 211 1.18 -15.83 -6.74
C ASP A 211 1.36 -14.68 -5.74
N VAL A 212 2.22 -14.89 -4.76
CA VAL A 212 2.73 -13.87 -3.86
C VAL A 212 4.16 -13.53 -4.29
N PHE A 213 4.32 -12.46 -5.04
CA PHE A 213 5.63 -11.94 -5.37
C PHE A 213 6.18 -11.05 -4.27
N VAL A 214 7.49 -11.11 -4.07
CA VAL A 214 8.22 -10.31 -3.09
C VAL A 214 9.40 -9.65 -3.81
N LEU A 215 9.48 -8.32 -3.70
CA LEU A 215 10.59 -7.59 -4.30
C LEU A 215 11.83 -7.70 -3.40
N ASP A 216 12.99 -7.91 -4.01
CA ASP A 216 14.28 -7.81 -3.32
C ASP A 216 14.54 -6.35 -2.97
N MET A 217 14.52 -6.04 -1.71
CA MET A 217 14.70 -4.68 -1.18
C MET A 217 16.16 -4.37 -0.83
N GLY A 218 17.07 -5.29 -1.08
CA GLY A 218 18.46 -5.18 -0.66
C GLY A 218 18.63 -5.22 0.87
N SER A 219 19.63 -4.51 1.38
CA SER A 219 19.92 -4.48 2.81
C SER A 219 19.05 -3.47 3.57
N PRO A 220 18.61 -3.78 4.81
CA PRO A 220 17.87 -2.84 5.63
C PRO A 220 18.74 -1.66 6.05
N VAL A 221 18.12 -0.50 6.21
CA VAL A 221 18.77 0.76 6.61
C VAL A 221 18.29 1.17 8.00
N LYS A 222 19.20 1.49 8.91
CA LYS A 222 18.87 2.06 10.21
C LYS A 222 18.29 3.46 10.04
N ILE A 223 17.14 3.70 10.65
CA ILE A 223 16.47 5.01 10.58
C ILE A 223 17.33 6.11 11.21
N TYR A 224 18.10 5.77 12.24
CA TYR A 224 19.09 6.67 12.85
C TYR A 224 20.16 7.12 11.84
N ASP A 225 20.76 6.16 11.09
CA ASP A 225 21.78 6.49 10.09
C ASP A 225 21.22 7.33 8.94
N LEU A 226 19.96 7.05 8.55
CA LEU A 226 19.24 7.85 7.57
C LEU A 226 19.08 9.30 8.06
N ALA A 227 18.71 9.51 9.34
CA ALA A 227 18.58 10.83 9.93
C ALA A 227 19.90 11.60 9.89
N ILE A 228 21.00 10.98 10.34
CA ILE A 228 22.35 11.59 10.29
C ILE A 228 22.73 11.96 8.86
N LYS A 229 22.51 11.06 7.90
CA LYS A 229 22.81 11.31 6.49
C LYS A 229 22.03 12.51 5.95
N MET A 230 20.74 12.63 6.32
CA MET A 230 19.91 13.75 5.89
C MET A 230 20.34 15.08 6.50
N ILE A 231 20.73 15.11 7.79
CA ILE A 231 21.31 16.30 8.44
C ILE A 231 22.56 16.76 7.66
N LYS A 232 23.50 15.85 7.41
CA LYS A 232 24.74 16.14 6.66
C LYS A 232 24.47 16.64 5.23
N LEU A 233 23.55 16.01 4.51
CA LEU A 233 23.15 16.42 3.15
C LEU A 233 22.49 17.80 3.12
N SER A 234 21.94 18.26 4.25
CA SER A 234 21.38 19.61 4.40
C SER A 234 22.43 20.67 4.78
N GLY A 235 23.72 20.29 4.83
CA GLY A 235 24.81 21.19 5.21
C GLY A 235 24.87 21.46 6.72
N LEU A 236 24.18 20.67 7.56
CA LEU A 236 24.07 20.85 9.01
C LEU A 236 24.82 19.73 9.74
N GLN A 237 25.05 19.94 11.05
CA GLN A 237 25.75 19.03 11.92
C GLN A 237 24.81 18.46 12.99
N LEU A 238 25.03 17.20 13.36
CA LEU A 238 24.32 16.57 14.48
C LEU A 238 24.73 17.25 15.79
N LEU A 239 23.75 17.65 16.57
CA LEU A 239 23.92 18.11 17.94
C LEU A 239 23.86 16.90 18.87
N ASP A 240 24.97 16.50 19.46
CA ASP A 240 25.09 15.42 20.43
C ASP A 240 26.20 15.65 21.44
N VAL A 241 26.49 14.70 22.31
CA VAL A 241 27.52 14.80 23.34
C VAL A 241 28.93 14.97 22.76
N ASN A 242 29.17 14.50 21.53
CA ASN A 242 30.47 14.64 20.85
C ASN A 242 30.57 15.97 20.07
N ASN A 243 29.43 16.57 19.74
CA ASN A 243 29.34 17.85 19.03
C ASN A 243 28.27 18.75 19.69
N PRO A 244 28.57 19.38 20.85
CA PRO A 244 27.61 20.21 21.59
C PRO A 244 27.25 21.50 20.89
N ASN A 245 27.96 21.89 19.83
CA ASN A 245 27.69 23.04 18.98
C ASN A 245 27.02 22.64 17.64
N GLY A 246 26.52 21.45 17.52
CA GLY A 246 25.78 21.01 16.34
C GLY A 246 24.45 21.76 16.16
N ASP A 247 23.83 21.59 15.01
CA ASP A 247 22.66 22.35 14.60
C ASP A 247 21.34 21.60 14.90
N ILE A 248 21.32 20.25 14.77
CA ILE A 248 20.09 19.43 14.82
C ILE A 248 20.25 18.30 15.82
N GLU A 249 19.38 18.26 16.80
CA GLU A 249 19.25 17.15 17.76
C GLU A 249 18.38 16.03 17.21
N ILE A 250 18.67 14.78 17.61
CA ILE A 250 17.79 13.62 17.38
C ILE A 250 17.20 13.17 18.72
N ILE A 251 15.87 13.16 18.82
CA ILE A 251 15.14 12.71 20.01
C ILE A 251 14.38 11.41 19.76
N TYR A 252 14.25 10.60 20.81
CA TYR A 252 13.57 9.31 20.77
C TYR A 252 12.15 9.44 21.34
N THR A 253 11.15 8.99 20.57
CA THR A 253 9.73 9.12 20.95
C THR A 253 9.12 7.83 21.49
N GLY A 254 9.83 6.70 21.41
CA GLY A 254 9.31 5.37 21.71
C GLY A 254 8.52 4.75 20.56
N LEU A 255 8.38 3.41 20.59
CA LEU A 255 7.61 2.66 19.60
C LEU A 255 6.12 2.98 19.71
N ARG A 256 5.46 3.10 18.58
CA ARG A 256 4.01 3.29 18.49
C ARG A 256 3.30 1.94 18.52
N PRO A 257 2.01 1.88 18.92
CA PRO A 257 1.22 0.66 18.83
C PRO A 257 1.25 0.06 17.41
N GLY A 258 1.51 -1.24 17.32
CA GLY A 258 1.59 -1.97 16.05
C GLY A 258 2.85 -1.77 15.23
N GLU A 259 3.82 -0.98 15.70
CA GLU A 259 5.08 -0.72 14.99
C GLU A 259 6.13 -1.78 15.34
N LYS A 260 6.78 -2.37 14.30
CA LYS A 260 7.87 -3.34 14.45
C LYS A 260 9.23 -2.63 14.49
N LEU A 261 10.18 -3.16 15.26
CA LEU A 261 11.60 -2.75 15.16
C LEU A 261 12.20 -3.15 13.83
N TYR A 262 11.96 -4.39 13.41
CA TYR A 262 12.46 -5.00 12.18
C TYR A 262 11.28 -5.48 11.33
N GLU A 263 11.31 -5.22 10.03
CA GLU A 263 10.31 -5.75 9.09
C GLU A 263 10.83 -7.01 8.41
N GLU A 264 9.91 -7.90 8.07
CA GLU A 264 10.20 -9.16 7.39
C GLU A 264 9.54 -9.14 6.00
N LEU A 265 10.25 -9.58 4.97
CA LEU A 265 9.71 -9.67 3.61
C LEU A 265 9.03 -11.02 3.35
N LEU A 266 9.51 -12.07 4.02
CA LEU A 266 9.10 -13.46 3.82
C LEU A 266 8.82 -14.15 5.16
N VAL A 267 7.98 -15.17 5.15
CA VAL A 267 7.82 -16.12 6.26
C VAL A 267 8.74 -17.32 6.00
N GLY A 268 9.90 -17.35 6.68
CA GLY A 268 10.88 -18.44 6.49
C GLY A 268 11.60 -18.40 5.13
N ASP A 269 12.29 -19.49 4.78
CA ASP A 269 13.10 -19.62 3.57
C ASP A 269 12.30 -20.19 2.37
N THR A 270 10.97 -20.09 2.38
CA THR A 270 10.09 -20.69 1.37
C THR A 270 9.87 -19.73 0.21
N SER A 271 10.92 -19.39 -0.52
CA SER A 271 10.82 -18.60 -1.76
C SER A 271 11.52 -19.30 -2.91
N SER A 272 11.04 -19.03 -4.12
CA SER A 272 11.67 -19.46 -5.37
C SER A 272 12.03 -18.26 -6.25
N ASN A 273 13.13 -18.40 -6.98
CA ASN A 273 13.54 -17.37 -7.94
C ASN A 273 12.55 -17.28 -9.10
N THR A 274 12.43 -16.11 -9.68
CA THR A 274 11.72 -15.88 -10.95
C THR A 274 12.73 -15.58 -12.08
N GLU A 275 12.22 -15.26 -13.26
CA GLU A 275 13.04 -14.81 -14.39
C GLU A 275 13.75 -13.47 -14.09
N ASN A 276 13.18 -12.64 -13.22
CA ASN A 276 13.79 -11.42 -12.71
C ASN A 276 14.40 -11.67 -11.32
N LYS A 277 15.72 -11.47 -11.19
CA LYS A 277 16.47 -11.67 -9.94
C LYS A 277 15.99 -10.81 -8.76
N LEU A 278 15.35 -9.68 -9.05
CA LEU A 278 14.80 -8.76 -8.05
C LEU A 278 13.35 -9.10 -7.65
N ILE A 279 12.77 -10.17 -8.20
CA ILE A 279 11.42 -10.63 -7.90
C ILE A 279 11.47 -12.09 -7.47
N MET A 280 11.11 -12.36 -6.24
CA MET A 280 10.98 -13.71 -5.70
C MET A 280 9.50 -14.11 -5.63
N ARG A 281 9.21 -15.42 -5.69
CA ARG A 281 7.87 -15.96 -5.45
C ARG A 281 7.86 -16.65 -4.09
N ALA A 282 7.02 -16.18 -3.18
CA ALA A 282 6.80 -16.78 -1.88
C ALA A 282 5.77 -17.93 -1.96
N THR A 283 6.01 -18.98 -1.20
CA THR A 283 5.01 -20.02 -0.94
C THR A 283 4.43 -19.77 0.44
N GLU A 284 3.13 -19.55 0.52
CA GLU A 284 2.46 -19.18 1.77
C GLU A 284 1.19 -20.01 1.99
N ASP A 285 0.89 -20.21 3.29
CA ASP A 285 -0.36 -20.82 3.69
C ASP A 285 -1.54 -20.00 3.23
N MET A 286 -2.58 -20.68 2.78
CA MET A 286 -3.84 -20.08 2.34
C MET A 286 -5.02 -20.73 3.06
N ILE A 287 -6.15 -20.03 3.04
CA ILE A 287 -7.44 -20.54 3.54
C ILE A 287 -8.35 -20.73 2.32
N GLU A 288 -8.98 -21.89 2.22
CA GLU A 288 -9.94 -22.16 1.14
C GLU A 288 -11.14 -21.20 1.24
N TRP A 289 -11.66 -20.77 0.09
CA TRP A 289 -12.74 -19.77 0.03
C TRP A 289 -13.97 -20.14 0.86
N ILE A 290 -14.33 -21.42 0.88
CA ILE A 290 -15.49 -21.92 1.65
C ILE A 290 -15.36 -21.65 3.15
N ASN A 291 -14.13 -21.64 3.67
CA ASN A 291 -13.82 -21.40 5.07
C ASN A 291 -13.54 -19.91 5.33
N LEU A 292 -12.96 -19.20 4.34
CA LEU A 292 -12.59 -17.78 4.49
C LEU A 292 -13.81 -16.86 4.41
N LYS A 293 -14.77 -17.15 3.49
CA LYS A 293 -15.91 -16.26 3.24
C LYS A 293 -16.80 -16.02 4.47
N PRO A 294 -17.17 -17.04 5.26
CA PRO A 294 -17.93 -16.81 6.50
C PRO A 294 -17.20 -15.90 7.50
N LEU A 295 -15.88 -16.07 7.66
CA LEU A 295 -15.07 -15.23 8.54
C LEU A 295 -15.03 -13.77 8.06
N LEU A 296 -15.00 -13.55 6.73
CA LEU A 296 -15.05 -12.21 6.14
C LEU A 296 -16.42 -11.56 6.36
N ASP A 297 -17.51 -12.33 6.27
CA ASP A 297 -18.86 -11.82 6.52
C ASP A 297 -19.02 -11.39 7.98
N GLU A 298 -18.59 -12.23 8.92
CA GLU A 298 -18.60 -11.91 10.36
C GLU A 298 -17.73 -10.67 10.65
N LEU A 299 -16.54 -10.59 10.06
CA LEU A 299 -15.64 -9.44 10.20
C LEU A 299 -16.27 -8.15 9.64
N ASN A 300 -16.97 -8.24 8.51
CA ASN A 300 -17.67 -7.11 7.91
C ASN A 300 -18.81 -6.61 8.82
N GLU A 301 -19.62 -7.51 9.33
CA GLU A 301 -20.71 -7.18 10.27
C GLU A 301 -20.17 -6.53 11.55
N ALA A 302 -19.12 -7.09 12.13
CA ALA A 302 -18.46 -6.52 13.31
C ALA A 302 -17.94 -5.09 13.05
N CYS A 303 -17.34 -4.84 11.89
CA CYS A 303 -16.87 -3.50 11.52
C CYS A 303 -18.03 -2.51 11.33
N ILE A 304 -19.16 -2.93 10.77
CA ILE A 304 -20.35 -2.09 10.61
C ILE A 304 -20.93 -1.76 11.99
N CYS A 305 -21.10 -2.74 12.88
CA CYS A 305 -21.60 -2.52 14.24
C CYS A 305 -20.71 -1.52 15.02
N LEU A 306 -19.39 -1.64 14.91
CA LEU A 306 -18.45 -0.73 15.57
C LEU A 306 -18.58 0.72 15.07
N LEU A 307 -18.85 0.93 13.79
CA LEU A 307 -19.08 2.28 13.25
C LEU A 307 -20.35 2.89 13.80
N TYR A 308 -21.46 2.14 13.85
CA TYR A 308 -22.71 2.63 14.40
C TYR A 308 -22.61 3.00 15.89
N THR A 309 -21.83 2.25 16.68
CA THR A 309 -21.65 2.53 18.12
C THR A 309 -20.74 3.74 18.35
N SER A 310 -19.73 3.97 17.50
CA SER A 310 -18.88 5.16 17.60
C SER A 310 -19.61 6.43 17.17
N ASP A 311 -20.37 6.38 16.08
CA ASP A 311 -21.17 7.52 15.60
C ASP A 311 -22.26 7.93 16.61
N ALA A 312 -22.91 6.94 17.26
CA ALA A 312 -23.87 7.21 18.31
C ALA A 312 -23.24 7.81 19.58
N ALA A 313 -21.98 7.51 19.88
CA ALA A 313 -21.24 8.11 20.99
C ALA A 313 -20.80 9.55 20.66
N ASP A 314 -20.45 9.83 19.41
CA ASP A 314 -20.09 11.18 18.94
C ASP A 314 -21.31 12.11 18.88
N ASP A 315 -22.49 11.61 18.51
CA ASP A 315 -23.76 12.36 18.54
C ASP A 315 -24.15 12.78 19.98
N LEU A 316 -23.81 11.97 20.98
CA LEU A 316 -24.03 12.32 22.39
C LEU A 316 -23.04 13.38 22.91
N LEU A 317 -21.86 13.50 22.33
CA LEU A 317 -20.87 14.52 22.66
C LEU A 317 -21.13 15.87 21.97
N CYS A 318 -21.87 15.89 20.87
CA CYS A 318 -22.25 17.13 20.16
C CYS A 318 -23.42 17.88 20.76
N VAL A 319 -24.12 17.33 21.78
CA VAL A 319 -25.30 17.95 22.41
C VAL A 319 -24.92 18.84 23.60
N ASP A 320 -23.69 18.78 24.12
CA ASP A 320 -23.21 19.53 25.29
C ASP A 320 -22.18 20.64 24.96
N LEU A 321 -22.09 21.10 23.73
CA LEU A 321 -21.33 22.27 23.30
C LEU A 321 -22.24 23.24 22.52
#